data_20145b948e8175a5ba081024bf948300
#
_entry.id   20145b948e8175a5ba081024bf948300
#
_cell.length_a   1.000
_cell.length_b   1.000
_cell.length_c   1.000
_cell.angle_alpha   90.00
_cell.angle_beta   90.00
_cell.angle_gamma   90.00
#
_symmetry.space_group_name_H-M   'P 1'
#
loop_
_entity.id
_entity.type
_entity.pdbx_description
1 polymer ?
#
loop_
_entity_poly.entity_id
_entity_poly.type
_entity_poly.pdbx_seq_one_letter_code
_entity_poly.pdbx_strand_id
1 'polypeptide(L)'
;MTDSIKVALLRHLQNEVYCRIGVSPISGVGVIAIKNIPKGTNPFACTPPREDCFIDVLEEELEGLPPSITQYIKDFFSKDETGAYPVNATGLNDLNISFFVNHSDAPNLKIEDIKEKEANSLNTLNTFLTNRDVKAGEELTCDYKRFLSVDILKEQYPFISKRYETSI
;
A
#
# COMPACT_ATOMS: atom_id res chain seq x y z
N MET A 1 -31.37 -0.83 9.97
CA MET A 1 -30.05 -1.27 9.50
C MET A 1 -29.37 -0.21 8.62
N THR A 2 -30.05 0.35 7.63
CA THR A 2 -29.50 1.38 6.70
C THR A 2 -29.06 2.68 7.41
N ASP A 3 -29.80 3.12 8.43
CA ASP A 3 -29.48 4.37 9.16
C ASP A 3 -28.19 4.28 9.96
N SER A 4 -27.88 3.11 10.55
CA SER A 4 -26.64 2.91 11.30
C SER A 4 -25.41 2.94 10.40
N ILE A 5 -25.48 2.37 9.20
CA ILE A 5 -24.39 2.39 8.20
C ILE A 5 -24.16 3.80 7.70
N LYS A 6 -25.24 4.55 7.40
CA LYS A 6 -25.14 5.94 6.97
C LYS A 6 -24.49 6.83 8.04
N VAL A 7 -24.86 6.67 9.30
CA VAL A 7 -24.27 7.41 10.42
C VAL A 7 -22.78 7.10 10.56
N ALA A 8 -22.39 5.81 10.49
CA ALA A 8 -20.99 5.40 10.54
C ALA A 8 -20.20 5.98 9.35
N LEU A 9 -20.75 5.93 8.13
CA LEU A 9 -20.13 6.52 6.95
C LEU A 9 -19.93 8.03 7.09
N LEU A 10 -20.95 8.77 7.52
CA LEU A 10 -20.84 10.22 7.69
C LEU A 10 -19.78 10.59 8.73
N ARG A 11 -19.71 9.85 9.83
CA ARG A 11 -18.65 10.03 10.84
C ARG A 11 -17.27 9.79 10.25
N HIS A 12 -17.09 8.70 9.50
CA HIS A 12 -15.85 8.40 8.80
C HIS A 12 -15.46 9.53 7.84
N LEU A 13 -16.38 9.97 6.98
CA LEU A 13 -16.13 11.05 6.01
C LEU A 13 -15.73 12.37 6.69
N GLN A 14 -16.31 12.68 7.84
CA GLN A 14 -15.99 13.89 8.60
C GLN A 14 -14.63 13.83 9.28
N ASN A 15 -14.25 12.66 9.82
CA ASN A 15 -13.15 12.60 10.77
C ASN A 15 -11.95 11.77 10.31
N GLU A 16 -12.17 10.74 9.49
CA GLU A 16 -11.19 9.68 9.23
C GLU A 16 -10.63 9.65 7.81
N VAL A 17 -11.16 10.46 6.89
CA VAL A 17 -10.57 10.59 5.54
C VAL A 17 -9.42 11.59 5.61
N TYR A 18 -8.19 11.10 5.51
CA TYR A 18 -6.96 11.87 5.68
C TYR A 18 -6.25 12.20 4.38
N CYS A 19 -6.47 11.43 3.33
CA CYS A 19 -5.67 11.53 2.12
C CYS A 19 -6.49 11.20 0.86
N ARG A 20 -5.92 11.51 -0.30
CA ARG A 20 -6.46 11.22 -1.62
C ARG A 20 -5.34 10.91 -2.61
N ILE A 21 -5.67 10.28 -3.72
CA ILE A 21 -4.75 10.14 -4.85
C ILE A 21 -4.56 11.51 -5.52
N GLY A 22 -3.33 11.80 -5.91
CA GLY A 22 -2.96 13.01 -6.62
C GLY A 22 -1.71 12.83 -7.48
N VAL A 23 -1.35 13.84 -8.25
CA VAL A 23 -0.08 13.84 -8.99
C VAL A 23 1.07 13.88 -8.01
N SER A 24 2.03 12.98 -8.18
CA SER A 24 3.21 12.87 -7.33
C SER A 24 4.42 13.59 -7.96
N PRO A 25 5.19 14.36 -7.18
CA PRO A 25 6.49 14.85 -7.61
C PRO A 25 7.56 13.74 -7.62
N ILE A 26 7.28 12.56 -7.02
CA ILE A 26 8.20 11.43 -6.94
C ILE A 26 8.06 10.56 -8.18
N SER A 27 6.84 10.04 -8.42
CA SER A 27 6.54 9.19 -9.57
C SER A 27 5.03 9.14 -9.85
N GLY A 28 4.62 9.47 -11.06
CA GLY A 28 3.26 9.29 -11.56
C GLY A 28 2.18 9.86 -10.65
N VAL A 29 1.51 8.98 -9.90
CA VAL A 29 0.53 9.32 -8.88
C VAL A 29 1.05 8.93 -7.50
N GLY A 30 0.56 9.62 -6.48
CA GLY A 30 0.89 9.34 -5.09
C GLY A 30 -0.29 9.63 -4.17
N VAL A 31 -0.10 9.41 -2.89
CA VAL A 31 -1.12 9.66 -1.87
C VAL A 31 -0.82 10.97 -1.15
N ILE A 32 -1.72 11.93 -1.30
CA ILE A 32 -1.53 13.29 -0.78
C ILE A 32 -2.43 13.51 0.45
N ALA A 33 -1.86 13.99 1.54
CA ALA A 33 -2.61 14.38 2.73
C ALA A 33 -3.53 15.57 2.42
N ILE A 34 -4.84 15.44 2.72
CA ILE A 34 -5.83 16.52 2.53
C ILE A 34 -6.07 17.34 3.79
N LYS A 35 -5.58 16.87 4.92
CA LYS A 35 -5.58 17.54 6.22
C LYS A 35 -4.35 17.11 7.02
N ASN A 36 -4.06 17.78 8.13
CA ASN A 36 -2.97 17.37 9.03
C ASN A 36 -3.28 15.97 9.62
N ILE A 37 -2.26 15.12 9.65
CA ILE A 37 -2.36 13.75 10.15
C ILE A 37 -1.42 13.64 11.35
N PRO A 38 -1.93 13.38 12.57
CA PRO A 38 -1.10 13.18 13.74
C PRO A 38 -0.21 11.93 13.61
N LYS A 39 0.96 11.95 14.25
CA LYS A 39 1.81 10.77 14.40
C LYS A 39 1.03 9.59 15.01
N GLY A 40 1.27 8.38 14.46
CA GLY A 40 0.64 7.14 14.92
C GLY A 40 -0.76 6.90 14.35
N THR A 41 -1.22 7.71 13.38
CA THR A 41 -2.50 7.54 12.71
C THR A 41 -2.37 6.57 11.52
N ASN A 42 -3.32 5.64 11.37
CA ASN A 42 -3.51 4.90 10.13
C ASN A 42 -4.35 5.74 9.15
N PRO A 43 -3.75 6.30 8.07
CA PRO A 43 -4.47 7.16 7.15
C PRO A 43 -5.37 6.41 6.18
N PHE A 44 -5.31 5.07 6.16
CA PHE A 44 -6.02 4.19 5.23
C PHE A 44 -7.13 3.38 5.89
N ALA A 45 -7.42 3.63 7.16
CA ALA A 45 -8.49 2.95 7.87
C ALA A 45 -9.83 3.10 7.13
N CYS A 46 -10.55 1.99 6.97
CA CYS A 46 -11.86 1.93 6.34
C CYS A 46 -12.97 1.72 7.37
N THR A 47 -14.18 2.19 7.05
CA THR A 47 -15.37 1.98 7.87
C THR A 47 -16.54 1.51 6.98
N PRO A 48 -17.10 0.31 7.19
CA PRO A 48 -16.61 -0.73 8.11
C PRO A 48 -15.22 -1.24 7.73
N PRO A 49 -14.49 -1.88 8.65
CA PRO A 49 -13.23 -2.51 8.31
C PRO A 49 -13.41 -3.46 7.14
N ARG A 50 -12.51 -3.38 6.18
CA ARG A 50 -12.52 -4.25 5.00
C ARG A 50 -11.56 -5.41 5.23
N GLU A 51 -12.03 -6.61 4.95
CA GLU A 51 -11.18 -7.78 4.85
C GLU A 51 -10.67 -7.87 3.42
N ASP A 52 -9.39 -7.58 3.21
CA ASP A 52 -8.75 -7.83 1.92
C ASP A 52 -8.33 -9.30 1.89
N CYS A 53 -8.71 -9.98 0.83
CA CYS A 53 -8.31 -11.36 0.56
C CYS A 53 -7.37 -11.33 -0.65
N PHE A 54 -6.16 -11.85 -0.48
CA PHE A 54 -5.19 -11.98 -1.56
C PHE A 54 -5.11 -13.43 -2.02
N ILE A 55 -4.90 -13.59 -3.31
CA ILE A 55 -4.67 -14.87 -3.99
C ILE A 55 -3.27 -14.82 -4.58
N ASP A 56 -2.45 -15.80 -4.27
CA ASP A 56 -1.12 -15.93 -4.81
C ASP A 56 -1.20 -16.35 -6.27
N VAL A 57 -0.68 -15.50 -7.15
CA VAL A 57 -0.62 -15.74 -8.61
C VAL A 57 0.84 -15.94 -9.00
N LEU A 58 1.16 -17.11 -9.53
CA LEU A 58 2.51 -17.46 -9.95
C LEU A 58 2.89 -16.79 -11.27
N GLU A 59 4.19 -16.59 -11.52
CA GLU A 59 4.69 -16.00 -12.77
C GLU A 59 4.20 -16.74 -14.01
N GLU A 60 4.15 -18.06 -13.97
CA GLU A 60 3.67 -18.91 -15.05
C GLU A 60 2.18 -18.75 -15.35
N GLU A 61 1.38 -18.37 -14.35
CA GLU A 61 -0.05 -18.11 -14.53
C GLU A 61 -0.30 -16.75 -15.20
N LEU A 62 0.68 -15.84 -15.11
CA LEU A 62 0.60 -14.55 -15.81
C LEU A 62 0.78 -14.69 -17.33
N GLU A 63 1.45 -15.74 -17.81
CA GLU A 63 1.68 -15.96 -19.25
C GLU A 63 0.39 -16.07 -20.06
N GLY A 64 -0.70 -16.55 -19.44
CA GLY A 64 -2.03 -16.65 -20.06
C GLY A 64 -2.82 -15.35 -20.09
N LEU A 65 -2.34 -14.28 -19.47
CA LEU A 65 -3.03 -13.00 -19.36
C LEU A 65 -2.64 -12.03 -20.48
N PRO A 66 -3.51 -11.07 -20.81
CA PRO A 66 -3.14 -9.97 -21.70
C PRO A 66 -1.90 -9.23 -21.15
N PRO A 67 -0.92 -8.85 -22.01
CA PRO A 67 0.32 -8.18 -21.55
C PRO A 67 0.10 -6.93 -20.70
N SER A 68 -0.97 -6.15 -20.98
CA SER A 68 -1.33 -4.98 -20.19
C SER A 68 -1.80 -5.32 -18.77
N ILE A 69 -2.45 -6.48 -18.59
CA ILE A 69 -2.88 -6.96 -17.27
C ILE A 69 -1.68 -7.50 -16.50
N THR A 70 -0.81 -8.28 -17.16
CA THR A 70 0.45 -8.75 -16.56
C THR A 70 1.29 -7.57 -16.07
N GLN A 71 1.43 -6.52 -16.91
CA GLN A 71 2.17 -5.32 -16.52
C GLN A 71 1.51 -4.61 -15.34
N TYR A 72 0.16 -4.48 -15.34
CA TYR A 72 -0.57 -3.85 -14.24
C TYR A 72 -0.36 -4.59 -12.91
N ILE A 73 -0.36 -5.93 -12.92
CA ILE A 73 -0.05 -6.72 -11.73
C ILE A 73 1.38 -6.41 -11.25
N LYS A 74 2.37 -6.43 -12.14
CA LYS A 74 3.77 -6.16 -11.81
C LYS A 74 4.03 -4.72 -11.34
N ASP A 75 3.23 -3.76 -11.75
CA ASP A 75 3.35 -2.36 -11.31
C ASP A 75 2.87 -2.15 -9.87
N PHE A 76 1.90 -2.92 -9.39
CA PHE A 76 1.23 -2.69 -8.12
C PHE A 76 1.46 -3.78 -7.07
N PHE A 77 1.87 -4.97 -7.48
CA PHE A 77 2.11 -6.09 -6.56
C PHE A 77 3.56 -6.55 -6.69
N SER A 78 4.22 -6.63 -5.55
CA SER A 78 5.56 -7.21 -5.48
C SER A 78 5.48 -8.69 -5.20
N LYS A 79 6.39 -9.47 -5.80
CA LYS A 79 6.53 -10.88 -5.45
C LYS A 79 6.80 -11.04 -3.97
N ASP A 80 6.20 -12.04 -3.38
CA ASP A 80 6.54 -12.49 -2.04
C ASP A 80 7.79 -13.38 -2.03
N GLU A 81 8.12 -13.96 -0.87
CA GLU A 81 9.27 -14.85 -0.71
C GLU A 81 9.14 -16.16 -1.51
N THR A 82 7.94 -16.55 -1.92
CA THR A 82 7.66 -17.72 -2.76
C THR A 82 7.78 -17.44 -4.25
N GLY A 83 7.87 -16.15 -4.63
CA GLY A 83 7.89 -15.68 -6.00
C GLY A 83 6.50 -15.46 -6.59
N ALA A 84 5.44 -15.55 -5.80
CA ALA A 84 4.07 -15.28 -6.20
C ALA A 84 3.70 -13.80 -6.03
N TYR A 85 2.74 -13.33 -6.82
CA TYR A 85 2.13 -12.01 -6.67
C TYR A 85 0.83 -12.14 -5.86
N PRO A 86 0.72 -11.52 -4.67
CA PRO A 86 -0.49 -11.55 -3.86
C PRO A 86 -1.54 -10.58 -4.42
N VAL A 87 -2.30 -11.02 -5.41
CA VAL A 87 -3.30 -10.20 -6.11
C VAL A 87 -4.61 -10.22 -5.32
N ASN A 88 -5.27 -9.05 -5.22
CA ASN A 88 -6.56 -8.96 -4.54
C ASN A 88 -7.61 -9.85 -5.22
N ALA A 89 -8.29 -10.70 -4.45
CA ALA A 89 -9.32 -11.63 -4.94
C ALA A 89 -10.51 -10.93 -5.62
N THR A 90 -10.75 -9.65 -5.33
CA THR A 90 -11.77 -8.83 -5.99
C THR A 90 -11.28 -8.24 -7.34
N GLY A 91 -10.03 -8.47 -7.70
CA GLY A 91 -9.40 -8.01 -8.93
C GLY A 91 -8.78 -6.62 -8.83
N LEU A 92 -8.25 -6.14 -9.97
CA LEU A 92 -7.43 -4.93 -10.03
C LEU A 92 -8.21 -3.62 -9.92
N ASN A 93 -9.52 -3.65 -10.13
CA ASN A 93 -10.36 -2.44 -10.06
C ASN A 93 -10.70 -2.01 -8.62
N ASP A 94 -10.30 -2.80 -7.64
CA ASP A 94 -10.62 -2.61 -6.24
C ASP A 94 -9.36 -2.41 -5.37
N LEU A 95 -8.36 -1.75 -5.93
CA LEU A 95 -7.14 -1.43 -5.21
C LEU A 95 -7.39 -0.40 -4.11
N ASN A 96 -6.90 -0.68 -2.91
CA ASN A 96 -6.87 0.30 -1.83
C ASN A 96 -5.94 1.46 -2.20
N ILE A 97 -6.27 2.66 -1.74
CA ILE A 97 -5.44 3.87 -1.97
C ILE A 97 -3.98 3.70 -1.49
N SER A 98 -3.72 2.83 -0.51
CA SER A 98 -2.37 2.54 0.00
C SER A 98 -1.42 1.92 -1.04
N PHE A 99 -1.95 1.28 -2.09
CA PHE A 99 -1.13 0.77 -3.20
C PHE A 99 -0.44 1.86 -4.00
N PHE A 100 -0.88 3.11 -3.88
CA PHE A 100 -0.30 4.27 -4.57
C PHE A 100 0.71 5.05 -3.71
N VAL A 101 1.13 4.49 -2.57
CA VAL A 101 2.15 5.10 -1.70
C VAL A 101 3.53 4.91 -2.31
N ASN A 102 4.19 6.01 -2.67
CA ASN A 102 5.52 5.99 -3.25
C ASN A 102 6.63 5.73 -2.21
N HIS A 103 7.79 5.30 -2.71
CA HIS A 103 8.99 5.13 -1.90
C HIS A 103 9.65 6.46 -1.53
N SER A 104 10.21 6.51 -0.31
CA SER A 104 11.13 7.57 0.12
C SER A 104 12.18 7.01 1.08
N ASP A 105 13.43 7.50 0.97
CA ASP A 105 14.49 7.21 1.96
C ASP A 105 14.26 7.95 3.30
N ALA A 106 13.39 8.97 3.31
CA ALA A 106 12.93 9.68 4.51
C ALA A 106 11.40 9.63 4.61
N PRO A 107 10.81 8.44 4.81
CA PRO A 107 9.38 8.23 4.73
C PRO A 107 8.66 8.88 5.91
N ASN A 108 7.39 9.22 5.72
CA ASN A 108 6.50 9.67 6.79
C ASN A 108 5.51 8.59 7.25
N LEU A 109 5.52 7.44 6.61
CA LEU A 109 4.83 6.23 7.04
C LEU A 109 5.82 5.17 7.51
N LYS A 110 5.44 4.44 8.53
CA LYS A 110 6.04 3.15 8.91
C LYS A 110 5.03 2.04 8.68
N ILE A 111 5.54 0.86 8.38
CA ILE A 111 4.75 -0.36 8.32
C ILE A 111 4.94 -1.06 9.65
N GLU A 112 3.86 -1.38 10.33
CA GLU A 112 3.89 -2.26 11.49
C GLU A 112 3.58 -3.68 11.06
N ASP A 113 4.51 -4.59 11.33
CA ASP A 113 4.25 -6.01 11.21
C ASP A 113 3.09 -6.35 12.16
N ILE A 114 2.00 -6.87 11.63
CA ILE A 114 0.95 -7.44 12.45
C ILE A 114 1.54 -8.73 13.02
N LYS A 115 2.27 -8.61 14.13
CA LYS A 115 2.77 -9.75 14.86
C LYS A 115 1.58 -10.62 15.24
N GLU A 116 1.50 -11.80 14.62
CA GLU A 116 0.89 -13.03 15.14
C GLU A 116 -0.40 -12.86 15.97
N LYS A 117 -1.37 -12.10 15.49
CA LYS A 117 -2.74 -12.27 15.95
C LYS A 117 -3.45 -13.14 14.92
N GLU A 118 -3.48 -14.42 15.24
CA GLU A 118 -4.21 -15.49 14.55
C GLU A 118 -3.58 -15.97 13.23
N ALA A 119 -2.83 -17.05 13.32
CA ALA A 119 -2.25 -17.83 12.22
C ALA A 119 -3.27 -18.44 11.24
N ASN A 120 -4.51 -17.95 11.24
CA ASN A 120 -5.61 -18.35 10.36
C ASN A 120 -6.28 -17.17 9.63
N SER A 121 -5.75 -15.97 9.74
CA SER A 121 -6.24 -14.83 8.95
C SER A 121 -5.35 -14.68 7.72
N LEU A 122 -5.92 -14.90 6.54
CA LEU A 122 -5.33 -14.59 5.23
C LEU A 122 -5.06 -13.06 5.03
N ASN A 123 -5.24 -12.28 6.07
CA ASN A 123 -5.21 -10.83 6.07
C ASN A 123 -3.98 -10.28 6.79
N THR A 124 -2.79 -10.51 6.24
CA THR A 124 -1.59 -9.77 6.63
C THR A 124 -1.45 -8.50 5.79
N LEU A 125 -2.44 -7.62 5.84
CA LEU A 125 -2.24 -6.27 5.34
C LEU A 125 -1.29 -5.56 6.28
N ASN A 126 -0.18 -5.08 5.73
CA ASN A 126 0.71 -4.18 6.43
C ASN A 126 -0.10 -2.98 6.95
N THR A 127 -0.08 -2.74 8.24
CA THR A 127 -0.71 -1.55 8.80
C THR A 127 0.23 -0.38 8.66
N PHE A 128 -0.14 0.58 7.84
CA PHE A 128 0.58 1.84 7.73
C PHE A 128 0.22 2.77 8.88
N LEU A 129 1.23 3.27 9.57
CA LEU A 129 1.08 4.33 10.57
C LEU A 129 2.00 5.50 10.23
N THR A 130 1.54 6.72 10.45
CA THR A 130 2.41 7.90 10.38
C THR A 130 3.49 7.83 11.46
N ASN A 131 4.76 8.01 11.08
CA ASN A 131 5.90 7.99 12.02
C ASN A 131 6.21 9.38 12.62
N ARG A 132 5.61 10.43 12.04
CA ARG A 132 5.61 11.82 12.50
C ARG A 132 4.28 12.48 12.16
N ASP A 133 4.09 13.71 12.61
CA ASP A 133 3.00 14.54 12.12
C ASP A 133 3.22 14.84 10.61
N VAL A 134 2.16 14.73 9.82
CA VAL A 134 2.15 15.03 8.39
C VAL A 134 1.23 16.21 8.15
N LYS A 135 1.70 17.19 7.40
CA LYS A 135 0.91 18.40 7.09
C LYS A 135 0.03 18.17 5.86
N ALA A 136 -1.09 18.85 5.79
CA ALA A 136 -1.90 18.93 4.58
C ALA A 136 -1.04 19.34 3.38
N GLY A 137 -1.20 18.66 2.26
CA GLY A 137 -0.40 18.85 1.04
C GLY A 137 0.86 18.00 0.94
N GLU A 138 1.35 17.39 2.04
CA GLU A 138 2.46 16.45 1.96
C GLU A 138 2.04 15.14 1.30
N GLU A 139 2.95 14.54 0.53
CA GLU A 139 2.79 13.18 0.02
C GLU A 139 3.11 12.17 1.12
N LEU A 140 2.28 11.14 1.23
CA LEU A 140 2.52 9.98 2.10
C LEU A 140 3.48 9.04 1.39
N THR A 141 4.57 8.67 2.06
CA THR A 141 5.62 7.81 1.51
C THR A 141 6.04 6.75 2.51
N CYS A 142 6.47 5.59 2.00
CA CYS A 142 7.02 4.50 2.83
C CYS A 142 8.40 4.06 2.31
N ASP A 143 9.11 3.29 3.13
CA ASP A 143 10.38 2.70 2.72
C ASP A 143 10.15 1.27 2.20
N TYR A 144 10.22 1.09 0.88
CA TYR A 144 10.04 -0.21 0.22
C TYR A 144 11.06 -1.25 0.69
N LYS A 145 12.25 -0.81 1.14
CA LYS A 145 13.31 -1.68 1.66
C LYS A 145 12.92 -2.43 2.94
N ARG A 146 11.84 -2.00 3.60
CA ARG A 146 11.36 -2.62 4.84
C ARG A 146 10.54 -3.88 4.61
N PHE A 147 10.01 -4.09 3.41
CA PHE A 147 9.12 -5.20 3.10
C PHE A 147 9.44 -5.91 1.78
N LEU A 148 10.37 -5.38 0.98
CA LEU A 148 10.83 -6.03 -0.24
C LEU A 148 12.25 -6.54 -0.06
N SER A 149 12.52 -7.74 -0.56
CA SER A 149 13.87 -8.28 -0.62
C SER A 149 14.75 -7.49 -1.59
N VAL A 150 16.07 -7.57 -1.41
CA VAL A 150 17.03 -6.90 -2.30
C VAL A 150 16.85 -7.34 -3.76
N ASP A 151 16.52 -8.60 -3.99
CA ASP A 151 16.36 -9.14 -5.34
C ASP A 151 15.10 -8.56 -6.00
N ILE A 152 13.98 -8.49 -5.27
CA ILE A 152 12.74 -7.84 -5.74
C ILE A 152 12.98 -6.36 -6.04
N LEU A 153 13.70 -5.66 -5.15
CA LEU A 153 14.05 -4.26 -5.37
C LEU A 153 14.89 -4.07 -6.64
N LYS A 154 15.84 -4.96 -6.93
CA LYS A 154 16.63 -4.91 -8.15
C LYS A 154 15.81 -5.17 -9.41
N GLU A 155 14.90 -6.13 -9.35
CA GLU A 155 14.04 -6.52 -10.47
C GLU A 155 12.97 -5.46 -10.76
N GLN A 156 12.20 -5.07 -9.76
CA GLN A 156 11.00 -4.23 -9.95
C GLN A 156 11.28 -2.73 -9.74
N TYR A 157 12.27 -2.39 -8.90
CA TYR A 157 12.58 -1.00 -8.54
C TYR A 157 14.08 -0.68 -8.66
N PRO A 158 14.68 -0.83 -9.85
CA PRO A 158 16.12 -0.71 -10.04
C PRO A 158 16.67 0.68 -9.67
N PHE A 159 15.85 1.72 -9.70
CA PHE A 159 16.23 3.08 -9.28
C PHE A 159 16.42 3.19 -7.75
N ILE A 160 15.75 2.34 -6.97
CA ILE A 160 15.92 2.27 -5.52
C ILE A 160 17.19 1.46 -5.19
N SER A 161 17.39 0.34 -5.88
CA SER A 161 18.52 -0.57 -5.62
C SER A 161 19.88 0.07 -5.90
N LYS A 162 20.01 0.89 -6.95
CA LYS A 162 21.25 1.59 -7.30
C LYS A 162 21.76 2.51 -6.19
N ARG A 163 20.88 3.07 -5.35
CA ARG A 163 21.27 3.88 -4.20
C ARG A 163 21.81 3.05 -3.03
N TYR A 164 21.53 1.74 -2.99
CA TYR A 164 22.08 0.84 -1.98
C TYR A 164 23.56 0.56 -2.19
N GLU A 165 24.00 0.42 -3.45
CA GLU A 165 25.38 0.08 -3.81
C GLU A 165 26.36 1.24 -3.57
N THR A 166 25.85 2.47 -3.49
CA THR A 166 26.68 3.68 -3.21
C THR A 166 26.76 4.03 -1.73
N SER A 167 26.11 3.27 -0.84
CA SER A 167 26.05 3.56 0.61
C SER A 167 26.81 2.51 1.46
N ILE A 168 27.57 1.62 0.84
CA ILE A 168 28.54 0.69 1.43
C ILE A 168 29.94 1.14 1.01
#